data_11d217334dd058ef29b225ecdf8b2b6d
#
_entry.id   11d217334dd058ef29b225ecdf8b2b6d
#
_cell.length_a   1.000
_cell.length_b   1.000
_cell.length_c   1.000
_cell.angle_alpha   90.00
_cell.angle_beta   90.00
_cell.angle_gamma   90.00
#
_symmetry.space_group_name_H-M   'P 1'
#
loop_
_entity.id
_entity.type
_entity.pdbx_description
1 polymer ?
#
loop_
_entity_poly.entity_id
_entity_poly.type
_entity_poly.pdbx_seq_one_letter_code
_entity_poly.pdbx_strand_id
1 'polypeptide(L)'
;MVHLANGKVLGKKIVVFDNVEHIRVLSNPLAWQIMRLLSDTPMYPIEIAKKLKIYEQSAYYYVRKLIEIGALEEAGTSHVRGGTARLYHSSSPAFGIEMSGGERQLDFQTHVNYEHQHARKFFNDYIMNNTFKGLIIVGAPDPHGPYRSSARDGHYAVHLAFFLGTISNIPTEFIVKLDADAKAEKVIEGNNLISIGGPGTNIITAEFNKFLPIKFNEKNFWSGLLAGSSAKPFNLDNQGLIAKIKNPYNDGKNIIVVAGVRSIGTKSAVIALTNYSEEILKTYQNEKEWALVVQGFDMNADGKIDHVDIISEVTT
;
A
#
# COMPACT_ATOMS: atom_id res chain seq x y z
N MET A 1 -16.75 11.55 8.67
CA MET A 1 -17.12 10.11 8.56
C MET A 1 -16.41 9.52 7.37
N VAL A 2 -15.79 8.37 7.57
CA VAL A 2 -15.10 7.62 6.52
C VAL A 2 -15.81 6.28 6.36
N HIS A 3 -16.03 5.83 5.13
CA HIS A 3 -16.59 4.51 4.84
C HIS A 3 -15.97 3.91 3.58
N LEU A 4 -15.96 2.59 3.50
CA LEU A 4 -15.48 1.84 2.34
C LEU A 4 -16.66 1.53 1.41
N ALA A 5 -16.50 1.85 0.12
CA ALA A 5 -17.42 1.44 -0.91
C ALA A 5 -16.65 1.06 -2.17
N ASN A 6 -16.88 -0.13 -2.69
CA ASN A 6 -16.24 -0.68 -3.91
C ASN A 6 -14.69 -0.58 -3.88
N GLY A 7 -14.08 -0.95 -2.73
CA GLY A 7 -12.62 -0.91 -2.54
C GLY A 7 -12.01 0.50 -2.45
N LYS A 8 -12.83 1.55 -2.41
CA LYS A 8 -12.37 2.94 -2.27
C LYS A 8 -12.73 3.48 -0.89
N VAL A 9 -11.78 4.20 -0.28
CA VAL A 9 -12.03 4.95 0.95
C VAL A 9 -12.75 6.24 0.58
N LEU A 10 -14.01 6.37 0.98
CA LEU A 10 -14.81 7.56 0.77
C LEU A 10 -14.93 8.34 2.07
N GLY A 11 -14.49 9.59 2.03
CA GLY A 11 -14.65 10.54 3.13
C GLY A 11 -15.87 11.43 2.91
N LYS A 12 -16.69 11.63 3.95
CA LYS A 12 -17.77 12.61 3.95
C LYS A 12 -17.52 13.63 5.06
N LYS A 13 -17.53 14.92 4.71
CA LYS A 13 -17.51 16.00 5.69
C LYS A 13 -18.78 15.89 6.56
N ILE A 14 -18.63 16.05 7.86
CA ILE A 14 -19.74 16.14 8.82
C ILE A 14 -19.50 17.41 9.63
N VAL A 15 -20.56 18.22 9.79
CA VAL A 15 -20.58 19.27 10.81
C VAL A 15 -21.14 18.63 12.10
N VAL A 16 -20.36 18.71 13.16
CA VAL A 16 -20.73 18.19 14.48
C VAL A 16 -21.17 19.36 15.35
N PHE A 17 -22.33 19.24 15.95
CA PHE A 17 -22.84 20.22 16.88
C PHE A 17 -22.49 19.84 18.31
N ASP A 18 -22.14 20.81 19.11
CA ASP A 18 -21.87 20.73 20.55
C ASP A 18 -23.14 20.89 21.41
N ASN A 19 -24.24 21.34 20.78
CA ASN A 19 -25.50 21.61 21.46
C ASN A 19 -26.67 20.85 20.80
N VAL A 20 -27.42 20.10 21.60
CA VAL A 20 -28.61 19.35 21.17
C VAL A 20 -29.70 20.25 20.54
N GLU A 21 -29.81 21.49 20.97
CA GLU A 21 -30.81 22.46 20.41
C GLU A 21 -30.58 22.71 18.91
N HIS A 22 -29.33 22.58 18.42
CA HIS A 22 -29.02 22.69 17.00
C HIS A 22 -29.69 21.56 16.19
N ILE A 23 -29.69 20.33 16.71
CA ILE A 23 -30.42 19.20 16.10
C ILE A 23 -31.91 19.48 16.08
N ARG A 24 -32.44 20.10 17.14
CA ARG A 24 -33.86 20.46 17.21
C ARG A 24 -34.31 21.42 16.09
N VAL A 25 -33.42 22.35 15.69
CA VAL A 25 -33.65 23.20 14.53
C VAL A 25 -33.71 22.38 13.24
N LEU A 26 -32.76 21.45 13.03
CA LEU A 26 -32.77 20.58 11.87
C LEU A 26 -33.91 19.58 11.82
N SER A 27 -34.46 19.15 12.97
CA SER A 27 -35.59 18.21 13.04
C SER A 27 -36.93 18.88 12.67
N ASN A 28 -36.97 20.20 12.54
CA ASN A 28 -38.16 20.87 12.04
C ASN A 28 -38.41 20.52 10.57
N PRO A 29 -39.61 20.05 10.19
CA PRO A 29 -39.92 19.59 8.84
C PRO A 29 -39.61 20.60 7.74
N LEU A 30 -39.88 21.89 7.99
CA LEU A 30 -39.64 22.95 7.02
C LEU A 30 -38.12 23.27 6.90
N ALA A 31 -37.44 23.36 8.03
CA ALA A 31 -36.00 23.52 8.05
C ALA A 31 -35.28 22.37 7.27
N TRP A 32 -35.75 21.14 7.48
CA TRP A 32 -35.25 19.96 6.77
C TRP A 32 -35.50 20.04 5.26
N GLN A 33 -36.66 20.49 4.81
CA GLN A 33 -36.96 20.69 3.39
C GLN A 33 -36.05 21.77 2.76
N ILE A 34 -35.80 22.86 3.48
CA ILE A 34 -34.89 23.92 3.06
C ILE A 34 -33.46 23.36 2.93
N MET A 35 -32.98 22.63 3.92
CA MET A 35 -31.66 22.00 3.90
C MET A 35 -31.50 21.04 2.71
N ARG A 36 -32.47 20.18 2.45
CA ARG A 36 -32.46 19.28 1.28
C ARG A 36 -32.40 20.03 -0.04
N LEU A 37 -33.17 21.11 -0.16
CA LEU A 37 -33.16 21.93 -1.36
C LEU A 37 -31.81 22.61 -1.59
N LEU A 38 -31.19 23.11 -0.52
CA LEU A 38 -29.90 23.80 -0.53
C LEU A 38 -28.69 22.88 -0.55
N SER A 39 -28.87 21.57 -0.37
CA SER A 39 -27.79 20.60 -0.56
C SER A 39 -27.46 20.39 -2.03
N ASP A 40 -28.42 20.62 -2.92
CA ASP A 40 -28.25 20.37 -4.34
C ASP A 40 -27.87 21.65 -5.11
N THR A 41 -28.47 22.80 -4.74
CA THR A 41 -28.26 24.05 -5.47
C THR A 41 -28.34 25.25 -4.54
N PRO A 42 -27.37 26.20 -4.59
CA PRO A 42 -27.46 27.45 -3.83
C PRO A 42 -28.64 28.30 -4.27
N MET A 43 -29.40 28.85 -3.31
CA MET A 43 -30.56 29.72 -3.58
C MET A 43 -30.66 30.85 -2.57
N TYR A 44 -31.37 31.94 -2.96
CA TYR A 44 -31.74 32.99 -2.04
C TYR A 44 -33.14 32.76 -1.44
N PRO A 45 -33.48 33.36 -0.27
CA PRO A 45 -34.70 33.03 0.49
C PRO A 45 -36.03 33.15 -0.28
N ILE A 46 -36.18 34.15 -1.16
CA ILE A 46 -37.39 34.28 -1.98
C ILE A 46 -37.54 33.13 -2.98
N GLU A 47 -36.45 32.62 -3.53
CA GLU A 47 -36.46 31.50 -4.44
C GLU A 47 -36.86 30.21 -3.70
N ILE A 48 -36.32 29.99 -2.49
CA ILE A 48 -36.71 28.93 -1.59
C ILE A 48 -38.20 28.97 -1.30
N ALA A 49 -38.73 30.14 -0.95
CA ALA A 49 -40.14 30.38 -0.68
C ALA A 49 -41.04 29.94 -1.85
N LYS A 50 -40.67 30.34 -3.07
CA LYS A 50 -41.39 29.97 -4.31
C LYS A 50 -41.34 28.47 -4.57
N LYS A 51 -40.17 27.81 -4.44
CA LYS A 51 -40.02 26.38 -4.71
C LYS A 51 -40.79 25.51 -3.69
N LEU A 52 -40.77 25.89 -2.41
CA LEU A 52 -41.46 25.16 -1.33
C LEU A 52 -42.91 25.62 -1.14
N LYS A 53 -43.37 26.64 -1.87
CA LYS A 53 -44.72 27.22 -1.75
C LYS A 53 -45.06 27.67 -0.33
N ILE A 54 -44.11 28.35 0.31
CA ILE A 54 -44.24 28.90 1.67
C ILE A 54 -44.17 30.42 1.64
N TYR A 55 -44.54 31.08 2.76
CA TYR A 55 -44.35 32.49 2.92
C TYR A 55 -42.90 32.90 2.94
N GLU A 56 -42.52 34.01 2.29
CA GLU A 56 -41.16 34.52 2.25
C GLU A 56 -40.59 34.76 3.65
N GLN A 57 -41.43 35.29 4.57
CA GLN A 57 -41.03 35.46 5.97
C GLN A 57 -40.57 34.17 6.62
N SER A 58 -41.27 33.04 6.34
CA SER A 58 -40.88 31.74 6.86
C SER A 58 -39.56 31.28 6.29
N ALA A 59 -39.30 31.47 4.98
CA ALA A 59 -38.02 31.16 4.37
C ALA A 59 -36.87 31.96 4.99
N TYR A 60 -37.06 33.25 5.16
CA TYR A 60 -36.03 34.10 5.80
C TYR A 60 -35.77 33.71 7.25
N TYR A 61 -36.82 33.36 8.02
CA TYR A 61 -36.70 32.93 9.41
C TYR A 61 -35.85 31.64 9.52
N TYR A 62 -36.20 30.62 8.74
CA TYR A 62 -35.50 29.34 8.83
C TYR A 62 -34.08 29.42 8.23
N VAL A 63 -33.85 30.17 7.14
CA VAL A 63 -32.51 30.41 6.61
C VAL A 63 -31.63 31.06 7.68
N ARG A 64 -32.15 32.11 8.39
CA ARG A 64 -31.38 32.73 9.49
C ARG A 64 -31.08 31.76 10.60
N LYS A 65 -32.07 30.94 11.05
CA LYS A 65 -31.88 29.91 12.08
C LYS A 65 -30.84 28.88 11.69
N LEU A 66 -30.84 28.44 10.44
CA LEU A 66 -29.89 27.45 9.91
C LEU A 66 -28.48 28.04 9.78
N ILE A 67 -28.35 29.35 9.47
CA ILE A 67 -27.07 30.06 9.50
C ILE A 67 -26.53 30.18 10.93
N GLU A 68 -27.40 30.55 11.89
CA GLU A 68 -27.04 30.71 13.31
C GLU A 68 -26.42 29.42 13.90
N ILE A 69 -26.91 28.25 13.48
CA ILE A 69 -26.35 26.94 13.92
C ILE A 69 -25.24 26.42 13.01
N GLY A 70 -24.80 27.17 11.99
CA GLY A 70 -23.76 26.75 11.06
C GLY A 70 -24.16 25.65 10.07
N ALA A 71 -25.46 25.38 9.90
CA ALA A 71 -25.95 24.40 8.94
C ALA A 71 -26.00 24.92 7.50
N LEU A 72 -26.09 26.24 7.33
CA LEU A 72 -25.99 26.94 6.05
C LEU A 72 -24.83 27.93 6.06
N GLU A 73 -24.26 28.14 4.88
CA GLU A 73 -23.24 29.16 4.64
C GLU A 73 -23.55 29.95 3.37
N GLU A 74 -22.97 31.13 3.24
CA GLU A 74 -23.14 31.99 2.07
C GLU A 74 -22.34 31.46 0.89
N ALA A 75 -23.00 31.22 -0.24
CA ALA A 75 -22.42 30.69 -1.48
C ALA A 75 -22.08 31.80 -2.52
N GLY A 76 -22.30 33.08 -2.16
CA GLY A 76 -22.11 34.22 -3.03
C GLY A 76 -23.38 35.06 -3.18
N THR A 77 -23.40 35.87 -4.23
CA THR A 77 -24.51 36.78 -4.52
C THR A 77 -25.04 36.60 -5.92
N SER A 78 -26.34 36.93 -6.11
CA SER A 78 -27.00 36.95 -7.41
C SER A 78 -27.66 38.31 -7.64
N HIS A 79 -27.58 38.81 -8.87
CA HIS A 79 -28.31 40.02 -9.26
C HIS A 79 -29.78 39.68 -9.52
N VAL A 80 -30.66 40.34 -8.77
CA VAL A 80 -32.11 40.19 -8.89
C VAL A 80 -32.74 41.55 -9.24
N ARG A 81 -34.00 41.55 -9.73
CA ARG A 81 -34.73 42.78 -10.00
C ARG A 81 -34.82 43.61 -8.71
N GLY A 82 -34.12 44.75 -8.68
CA GLY A 82 -34.12 45.70 -7.56
C GLY A 82 -32.95 45.58 -6.58
N GLY A 83 -31.91 44.72 -6.86
CA GLY A 83 -30.73 44.69 -6.01
C GLY A 83 -29.94 43.39 -6.12
N THR A 84 -29.15 43.13 -5.07
CA THR A 84 -28.31 41.89 -4.96
C THR A 84 -28.88 41.02 -3.84
N ALA A 85 -29.12 39.74 -4.13
CA ALA A 85 -29.54 38.75 -3.17
C ALA A 85 -28.37 37.83 -2.80
N ARG A 86 -28.25 37.45 -1.52
CA ARG A 86 -27.28 36.48 -1.05
C ARG A 86 -27.79 35.05 -1.31
N LEU A 87 -26.94 34.23 -1.87
CA LEU A 87 -27.18 32.80 -2.09
C LEU A 87 -26.66 32.01 -0.89
N TYR A 88 -27.39 30.97 -0.51
CA TYR A 88 -27.04 30.09 0.59
C TYR A 88 -27.00 28.65 0.13
N HIS A 89 -26.12 27.86 0.71
CA HIS A 89 -26.07 26.41 0.51
C HIS A 89 -25.82 25.67 1.84
N SER A 90 -25.97 24.35 1.83
CA SER A 90 -25.65 23.52 2.99
C SER A 90 -24.14 23.53 3.25
N SER A 91 -23.71 23.83 4.48
CA SER A 91 -22.30 23.86 4.88
C SER A 91 -21.64 22.47 4.86
N SER A 92 -22.44 21.39 4.87
CA SER A 92 -21.98 20.03 4.89
C SER A 92 -23.05 19.07 4.35
N PRO A 93 -22.64 17.93 3.74
CA PRO A 93 -23.56 16.88 3.31
C PRO A 93 -24.10 16.01 4.47
N ALA A 94 -23.62 16.22 5.70
CA ALA A 94 -24.07 15.49 6.88
C ALA A 94 -23.87 16.33 8.15
N PHE A 95 -24.76 16.11 9.15
CA PHE A 95 -24.76 16.78 10.43
C PHE A 95 -24.94 15.76 11.54
N GLY A 96 -24.30 15.97 12.69
CA GLY A 96 -24.37 15.07 13.84
C GLY A 96 -24.18 15.80 15.16
N ILE A 97 -24.31 15.05 16.25
CA ILE A 97 -23.98 15.51 17.61
C ILE A 97 -22.89 14.60 18.15
N GLU A 98 -21.92 15.19 18.84
CA GLU A 98 -20.93 14.43 19.57
C GLU A 98 -21.39 14.24 21.02
N MET A 99 -21.51 12.99 21.46
CA MET A 99 -22.08 12.68 22.77
C MET A 99 -21.05 12.74 23.89
N SER A 100 -19.79 12.46 23.61
CA SER A 100 -18.63 12.59 24.50
C SER A 100 -17.41 12.01 23.84
N GLY A 101 -16.21 12.47 24.23
CA GLY A 101 -14.91 12.07 23.66
C GLY A 101 -14.78 10.56 23.52
N GLY A 102 -14.74 10.11 22.30
CA GLY A 102 -14.52 8.75 21.86
C GLY A 102 -13.51 8.75 20.72
N GLU A 103 -12.58 9.71 20.74
CA GLU A 103 -11.52 9.78 19.76
C GLU A 103 -10.75 8.47 19.79
N ARG A 104 -10.83 7.75 18.68
CA ARG A 104 -9.97 6.59 18.42
C ARG A 104 -9.01 7.01 17.33
N GLN A 105 -7.73 6.72 17.55
CA GLN A 105 -6.78 6.83 16.48
C GLN A 105 -7.24 5.92 15.33
N LEU A 106 -7.69 6.54 14.25
CA LEU A 106 -7.98 5.80 13.03
C LEU A 106 -6.64 5.47 12.40
N ASP A 107 -6.29 4.21 12.41
CA ASP A 107 -5.20 3.72 11.60
C ASP A 107 -5.67 3.67 10.14
N PHE A 108 -5.42 4.75 9.41
CA PHE A 108 -5.78 4.83 7.98
C PHE A 108 -5.07 3.77 7.14
N GLN A 109 -4.01 3.16 7.66
CA GLN A 109 -3.36 2.03 6.99
C GLN A 109 -4.22 0.77 7.00
N THR A 110 -5.14 0.60 7.97
CA THR A 110 -6.08 -0.54 7.94
C THR A 110 -7.07 -0.47 6.79
N HIS A 111 -7.30 0.70 6.19
CA HIS A 111 -8.20 0.87 5.05
C HIS A 111 -7.51 0.70 3.69
N VAL A 112 -6.19 0.87 3.63
CA VAL A 112 -5.37 0.58 2.44
C VAL A 112 -5.11 -0.94 2.27
N ASN A 113 -5.39 -1.72 3.31
CA ASN A 113 -5.02 -3.13 3.43
C ASN A 113 -5.74 -4.09 2.45
N TYR A 114 -6.81 -3.68 1.81
CA TYR A 114 -7.49 -4.54 0.84
C TYR A 114 -6.77 -4.63 -0.51
N GLU A 115 -5.90 -3.68 -0.81
CA GLU A 115 -5.16 -3.67 -2.08
C GLU A 115 -3.94 -4.61 -2.09
N HIS A 116 -3.49 -5.10 -0.90
CA HIS A 116 -2.27 -5.90 -0.78
C HIS A 116 -2.45 -7.13 0.14
N GLN A 117 -3.55 -7.90 -0.02
CA GLN A 117 -3.85 -9.05 0.86
C GLN A 117 -2.82 -10.17 0.74
N HIS A 118 -2.44 -10.53 -0.49
CA HIS A 118 -1.47 -11.60 -0.73
C HIS A 118 -0.07 -11.19 -0.30
N ALA A 119 0.31 -9.93 -0.57
CA ALA A 119 1.58 -9.40 -0.10
C ALA A 119 1.66 -9.38 1.44
N ARG A 120 0.62 -8.92 2.14
CA ARG A 120 0.58 -8.96 3.61
C ARG A 120 0.68 -10.37 4.16
N LYS A 121 0.03 -11.35 3.53
CA LYS A 121 0.14 -12.75 3.90
C LYS A 121 1.57 -13.25 3.71
N PHE A 122 2.21 -12.92 2.59
CA PHE A 122 3.58 -13.32 2.29
C PHE A 122 4.60 -12.71 3.25
N PHE A 123 4.45 -11.42 3.59
CA PHE A 123 5.35 -10.70 4.49
C PHE A 123 4.91 -10.73 5.97
N ASN A 124 3.90 -11.55 6.34
CA ASN A 124 3.35 -11.56 7.70
C ASN A 124 4.41 -11.78 8.79
N ASP A 125 5.37 -12.69 8.58
CA ASP A 125 6.46 -12.95 9.54
C ASP A 125 7.43 -11.75 9.69
N TYR A 126 7.39 -10.82 8.76
CA TYR A 126 8.24 -9.62 8.74
C TYR A 126 7.54 -8.39 9.31
N ILE A 127 6.25 -8.49 9.64
CA ILE A 127 5.45 -7.37 10.13
C ILE A 127 4.90 -7.71 11.52
N MET A 128 5.32 -6.93 12.53
CA MET A 128 4.84 -7.07 13.90
C MET A 128 4.27 -5.73 14.37
N ASN A 129 3.04 -5.73 14.89
CA ASN A 129 2.34 -4.51 15.30
C ASN A 129 2.38 -3.43 14.20
N ASN A 130 2.08 -3.85 12.98
CA ASN A 130 2.09 -3.02 11.76
C ASN A 130 3.46 -2.38 11.42
N THR A 131 4.56 -2.80 12.05
CA THR A 131 5.91 -2.30 11.80
C THR A 131 6.77 -3.41 11.19
N PHE A 132 7.56 -3.08 10.18
CA PHE A 132 8.51 -4.01 9.58
C PHE A 132 9.59 -4.42 10.60
N LYS A 133 9.85 -5.73 10.73
CA LYS A 133 10.78 -6.33 11.70
C LYS A 133 11.71 -7.35 11.02
N GLY A 134 12.30 -6.95 9.92
CA GLY A 134 13.29 -7.73 9.19
C GLY A 134 14.50 -6.89 8.81
N LEU A 135 15.50 -7.53 8.18
CA LEU A 135 16.63 -6.84 7.55
C LEU A 135 16.58 -7.05 6.04
N ILE A 136 16.88 -6.01 5.29
CA ILE A 136 17.08 -6.07 3.83
C ILE A 136 18.59 -6.11 3.57
N ILE A 137 19.04 -7.21 2.97
CA ILE A 137 20.47 -7.43 2.69
C ILE A 137 20.70 -7.24 1.21
N VAL A 138 21.61 -6.36 0.86
CA VAL A 138 22.05 -6.08 -0.52
C VAL A 138 23.53 -6.41 -0.68
N GLY A 139 23.93 -6.85 -1.86
CA GLY A 139 25.36 -7.08 -2.14
C GLY A 139 26.16 -5.79 -2.05
N ALA A 140 27.38 -5.87 -1.52
CA ALA A 140 28.30 -4.72 -1.44
C ALA A 140 28.70 -4.24 -2.84
N PRO A 141 28.83 -2.92 -3.05
CA PRO A 141 29.23 -2.35 -4.35
C PRO A 141 30.71 -2.60 -4.67
N ASP A 142 31.54 -2.80 -3.66
CA ASP A 142 32.94 -3.12 -3.83
C ASP A 142 33.18 -4.60 -4.17
N PRO A 143 34.22 -4.94 -4.91
CA PRO A 143 34.58 -6.33 -5.24
C PRO A 143 34.80 -7.18 -3.98
N HIS A 144 33.96 -8.16 -3.74
CA HIS A 144 33.97 -9.01 -2.55
C HIS A 144 33.55 -10.46 -2.85
N GLY A 145 33.61 -11.32 -1.84
CA GLY A 145 33.27 -12.73 -1.94
C GLY A 145 34.22 -13.55 -2.83
N PRO A 146 33.90 -14.84 -3.07
CA PRO A 146 34.78 -15.75 -3.82
C PRO A 146 35.01 -15.32 -5.28
N TYR A 147 34.05 -14.65 -5.88
CA TYR A 147 34.13 -14.21 -7.28
C TYR A 147 34.71 -12.80 -7.45
N ARG A 148 35.01 -12.09 -6.35
CA ARG A 148 35.47 -10.68 -6.36
C ARG A 148 34.57 -9.80 -7.24
N SER A 149 33.26 -10.03 -7.16
CA SER A 149 32.24 -9.34 -7.95
C SER A 149 31.66 -8.15 -7.20
N SER A 150 31.34 -7.08 -7.92
CA SER A 150 30.62 -5.91 -7.41
C SER A 150 29.13 -6.07 -7.63
N ALA A 151 28.30 -5.81 -6.61
CA ALA A 151 26.86 -5.82 -6.75
C ALA A 151 26.35 -4.52 -7.41
N ARG A 152 25.36 -4.67 -8.28
CA ARG A 152 24.68 -3.54 -8.95
C ARG A 152 23.17 -3.52 -8.67
N ASP A 153 22.67 -4.49 -7.92
CA ASP A 153 21.23 -4.76 -7.69
C ASP A 153 20.68 -4.00 -6.47
N GLY A 154 21.56 -3.41 -5.65
CA GLY A 154 21.16 -2.76 -4.39
C GLY A 154 20.11 -1.66 -4.55
N HIS A 155 20.10 -0.95 -5.70
CA HIS A 155 19.08 0.07 -5.97
C HIS A 155 17.66 -0.51 -6.17
N TYR A 156 17.52 -1.80 -6.51
CA TYR A 156 16.21 -2.45 -6.60
C TYR A 156 15.58 -2.64 -5.21
N ALA A 157 16.42 -2.73 -4.17
CA ALA A 157 15.95 -2.78 -2.78
C ALA A 157 15.17 -1.52 -2.40
N VAL A 158 15.50 -0.37 -2.98
CA VAL A 158 14.78 0.89 -2.74
C VAL A 158 13.33 0.76 -3.20
N HIS A 159 13.09 0.19 -4.38
CA HIS A 159 11.74 -0.01 -4.90
C HIS A 159 10.92 -0.96 -4.01
N LEU A 160 11.53 -2.09 -3.58
CA LEU A 160 10.90 -3.00 -2.64
C LEU A 160 10.62 -2.34 -1.28
N ALA A 161 11.54 -1.51 -0.77
CA ALA A 161 11.35 -0.80 0.49
C ALA A 161 10.17 0.20 0.43
N PHE A 162 10.01 0.92 -0.68
CA PHE A 162 8.83 1.76 -0.90
C PHE A 162 7.53 0.95 -0.89
N PHE A 163 7.52 -0.20 -1.55
CA PHE A 163 6.37 -1.09 -1.53
C PHE A 163 6.07 -1.61 -0.11
N LEU A 164 7.09 -2.07 0.63
CA LEU A 164 6.92 -2.52 2.03
C LEU A 164 6.38 -1.40 2.93
N GLY A 165 6.72 -0.14 2.66
CA GLY A 165 6.15 1.02 3.34
C GLY A 165 4.64 1.24 3.08
N THR A 166 4.06 0.64 2.04
CA THR A 166 2.60 0.67 1.81
C THR A 166 1.85 -0.36 2.66
N ILE A 167 2.53 -1.40 3.12
CA ILE A 167 1.95 -2.51 3.90
C ILE A 167 2.41 -2.57 5.35
N SER A 168 3.36 -1.73 5.75
CA SER A 168 3.88 -1.66 7.13
C SER A 168 4.46 -0.29 7.44
N ASN A 169 4.59 0.02 8.74
CA ASN A 169 5.33 1.19 9.20
C ASN A 169 6.84 0.95 9.07
N ILE A 170 7.58 2.03 8.81
CA ILE A 170 9.04 2.01 8.81
C ILE A 170 9.53 1.93 10.27
N PRO A 171 10.45 1.01 10.60
CA PRO A 171 11.04 0.95 11.94
C PRO A 171 11.97 2.15 12.20
N THR A 172 12.26 2.40 13.47
CA THR A 172 13.20 3.46 13.87
C THR A 172 14.66 3.07 13.61
N GLU A 173 14.96 1.78 13.63
CA GLU A 173 16.29 1.25 13.38
C GLU A 173 16.57 1.18 11.87
N PHE A 174 17.85 1.33 11.49
CA PHE A 174 18.29 1.16 10.11
C PHE A 174 18.29 -0.33 9.73
N ILE A 175 17.46 -0.69 8.74
CA ILE A 175 17.17 -2.09 8.40
C ILE A 175 17.91 -2.60 7.15
N VAL A 176 18.62 -1.75 6.44
CA VAL A 176 19.35 -2.16 5.23
C VAL A 176 20.81 -2.41 5.59
N LYS A 177 21.36 -3.56 5.17
CA LYS A 177 22.78 -3.89 5.40
C LYS A 177 23.42 -4.41 4.13
N LEU A 178 24.70 -4.14 3.98
CA LEU A 178 25.53 -4.83 3.00
C LEU A 178 25.73 -6.28 3.44
N ASP A 179 25.83 -7.18 2.50
CA ASP A 179 25.98 -8.62 2.75
C ASP A 179 27.26 -8.95 3.53
N ALA A 180 28.36 -8.24 3.25
CA ALA A 180 29.62 -8.38 3.97
C ALA A 180 29.46 -7.95 5.45
N ASP A 181 28.79 -6.83 5.71
CA ASP A 181 28.54 -6.33 7.07
C ASP A 181 27.59 -7.27 7.82
N ALA A 182 26.51 -7.71 7.17
CA ALA A 182 25.56 -8.66 7.75
C ALA A 182 26.23 -9.97 8.20
N LYS A 183 27.21 -10.44 7.41
CA LYS A 183 28.03 -11.62 7.75
C LYS A 183 28.97 -11.34 8.92
N ALA A 184 29.68 -10.21 8.89
CA ALA A 184 30.63 -9.82 9.95
C ALA A 184 29.93 -9.61 11.29
N GLU A 185 28.75 -8.97 11.29
CA GLU A 185 27.95 -8.70 12.49
C GLU A 185 27.16 -9.92 12.97
N LYS A 186 27.14 -11.03 12.23
CA LYS A 186 26.43 -12.28 12.57
C LYS A 186 24.93 -12.09 12.78
N VAL A 187 24.31 -11.18 12.01
CA VAL A 187 22.87 -10.86 12.16
C VAL A 187 21.93 -11.89 11.52
N ILE A 188 22.48 -12.86 10.79
CA ILE A 188 21.73 -13.83 10.00
C ILE A 188 20.82 -14.70 10.85
N GLU A 189 21.33 -15.21 11.98
CA GLU A 189 20.61 -16.16 12.84
C GLU A 189 19.47 -15.49 13.64
N GLY A 190 19.61 -14.20 13.95
CA GLY A 190 18.70 -13.47 14.84
C GLY A 190 17.49 -12.82 14.15
N ASN A 191 17.48 -12.75 12.82
CA ASN A 191 16.55 -11.90 12.10
C ASN A 191 15.81 -12.61 10.97
N ASN A 192 14.63 -12.08 10.62
CA ASN A 192 14.03 -12.32 9.31
C ASN A 192 14.82 -11.52 8.26
N LEU A 193 15.15 -12.13 7.13
CA LEU A 193 16.00 -11.52 6.12
C LEU A 193 15.31 -11.47 4.76
N ILE A 194 15.47 -10.37 4.04
CA ILE A 194 15.20 -10.26 2.61
C ILE A 194 16.54 -10.05 1.92
N SER A 195 17.07 -11.07 1.24
CA SER A 195 18.33 -11.00 0.49
C SER A 195 18.06 -10.65 -0.96
N ILE A 196 18.60 -9.53 -1.43
CA ILE A 196 18.40 -9.02 -2.79
C ILE A 196 19.70 -9.10 -3.58
N GLY A 197 19.63 -9.75 -4.75
CA GLY A 197 20.76 -9.97 -5.64
C GLY A 197 21.20 -11.43 -5.70
N GLY A 198 21.77 -11.81 -6.87
CA GLY A 198 22.21 -13.16 -7.15
C GLY A 198 23.43 -13.61 -6.32
N PRO A 199 23.64 -14.93 -6.17
CA PRO A 199 24.70 -15.47 -5.32
C PRO A 199 26.13 -15.15 -5.80
N GLY A 200 26.29 -14.70 -7.04
CA GLY A 200 27.59 -14.25 -7.55
C GLY A 200 28.02 -12.88 -7.00
N THR A 201 27.07 -12.08 -6.50
CA THR A 201 27.28 -10.70 -6.03
C THR A 201 26.75 -10.43 -4.63
N ASN A 202 26.06 -11.41 -4.02
CA ASN A 202 25.55 -11.34 -2.66
C ASN A 202 25.91 -12.64 -1.92
N ILE A 203 26.85 -12.55 -0.96
CA ILE A 203 27.36 -13.72 -0.23
C ILE A 203 26.31 -14.35 0.69
N ILE A 204 25.29 -13.59 1.11
CA ILE A 204 24.17 -14.12 1.91
C ILE A 204 23.25 -14.97 1.01
N THR A 205 22.92 -14.50 -0.20
CA THR A 205 22.21 -15.32 -1.18
C THR A 205 23.00 -16.59 -1.53
N ALA A 206 24.32 -16.50 -1.67
CA ALA A 206 25.18 -17.65 -1.93
C ALA A 206 25.12 -18.68 -0.79
N GLU A 207 25.13 -18.23 0.47
CA GLU A 207 25.05 -19.10 1.65
C GLU A 207 23.73 -19.88 1.72
N PHE A 208 22.62 -19.22 1.38
CA PHE A 208 21.30 -19.83 1.41
C PHE A 208 20.95 -20.62 0.16
N ASN A 209 21.70 -20.50 -0.93
CA ASN A 209 21.38 -21.15 -2.20
C ASN A 209 21.14 -22.67 -2.07
N LYS A 210 21.92 -23.37 -1.26
CA LYS A 210 21.79 -24.82 -1.05
C LYS A 210 20.49 -25.25 -0.37
N PHE A 211 19.77 -24.33 0.31
CA PHE A 211 18.53 -24.59 1.01
C PHE A 211 17.29 -24.19 0.20
N LEU A 212 17.47 -23.50 -0.93
CA LEU A 212 16.35 -23.02 -1.74
C LEU A 212 15.67 -24.17 -2.50
N PRO A 213 14.35 -24.17 -2.66
CA PRO A 213 13.62 -25.16 -3.50
C PRO A 213 14.02 -25.08 -4.98
N ILE A 214 14.27 -23.84 -5.47
CA ILE A 214 14.86 -23.58 -6.78
C ILE A 214 16.21 -22.92 -6.53
N LYS A 215 17.29 -23.49 -7.07
CA LYS A 215 18.68 -23.13 -6.76
C LYS A 215 19.37 -22.53 -7.96
N PHE A 216 20.27 -21.60 -7.72
CA PHE A 216 21.28 -21.26 -8.70
C PHE A 216 22.27 -22.41 -8.85
N ASN A 217 22.75 -22.65 -10.07
CA ASN A 217 23.74 -23.69 -10.34
C ASN A 217 25.03 -23.41 -9.58
N GLU A 218 25.38 -24.25 -8.62
CA GLU A 218 26.54 -24.05 -7.74
C GLU A 218 27.88 -24.08 -8.48
N LYS A 219 27.95 -24.73 -9.66
CA LYS A 219 29.18 -24.75 -10.48
C LYS A 219 29.42 -23.41 -11.19
N ASN A 220 28.33 -22.71 -11.50
CA ASN A 220 28.35 -21.39 -12.12
C ASN A 220 27.00 -20.70 -11.89
N PHE A 221 26.95 -19.80 -10.92
CA PHE A 221 25.73 -19.09 -10.54
C PHE A 221 25.06 -18.33 -11.67
N TRP A 222 25.84 -17.92 -12.67
CA TRP A 222 25.32 -17.21 -13.85
C TRP A 222 24.79 -18.11 -14.97
N SER A 223 24.88 -19.43 -14.81
CA SER A 223 24.40 -20.39 -15.83
C SER A 223 22.92 -20.74 -15.70
N GLY A 224 22.22 -20.24 -14.66
CA GLY A 224 20.78 -20.35 -14.52
C GLY A 224 20.31 -20.92 -13.20
N LEU A 225 18.98 -21.04 -13.09
CA LEU A 225 18.25 -21.60 -11.96
C LEU A 225 17.83 -23.04 -12.28
N LEU A 226 17.82 -23.90 -11.27
CA LEU A 226 17.48 -25.31 -11.36
C LEU A 226 16.33 -25.64 -10.40
N ALA A 227 15.20 -26.12 -10.94
CA ALA A 227 14.08 -26.65 -10.18
C ALA A 227 14.22 -28.20 -10.11
N GLY A 228 14.97 -28.71 -9.11
CA GLY A 228 15.29 -30.11 -9.00
C GLY A 228 16.51 -30.57 -9.87
N SER A 229 16.93 -31.80 -9.67
CA SER A 229 18.19 -32.34 -10.23
C SER A 229 18.17 -32.67 -11.72
N SER A 230 16.99 -32.74 -12.34
CA SER A 230 16.83 -33.17 -13.74
C SER A 230 16.10 -32.16 -14.62
N ALA A 231 15.80 -30.96 -14.10
CA ALA A 231 15.06 -29.94 -14.84
C ALA A 231 15.96 -29.16 -15.79
N LYS A 232 15.40 -28.75 -16.93
CA LYS A 232 16.04 -27.79 -17.84
C LYS A 232 16.27 -26.47 -17.06
N PRO A 233 17.48 -25.90 -17.11
CA PRO A 233 17.76 -24.67 -16.38
C PRO A 233 16.99 -23.47 -16.94
N PHE A 234 16.55 -22.59 -16.04
CA PHE A 234 16.08 -21.24 -16.40
C PHE A 234 17.32 -20.36 -16.51
N ASN A 235 17.72 -19.99 -17.71
CA ASN A 235 19.00 -19.37 -17.99
C ASN A 235 18.93 -18.04 -18.75
N LEU A 236 17.73 -17.47 -18.90
CA LEU A 236 17.59 -16.16 -19.52
C LEU A 236 17.96 -15.05 -18.52
N ASP A 237 18.60 -14.00 -19.02
CA ASP A 237 19.10 -12.88 -18.21
C ASP A 237 17.98 -12.16 -17.43
N ASN A 238 16.75 -12.12 -17.99
CA ASN A 238 15.55 -11.49 -17.42
C ASN A 238 14.75 -12.41 -16.49
N GLN A 239 15.25 -13.63 -16.21
CA GLN A 239 14.63 -14.55 -15.27
C GLN A 239 15.11 -14.30 -13.85
N GLY A 240 14.15 -14.22 -12.92
CA GLY A 240 14.36 -13.98 -11.52
C GLY A 240 13.72 -15.03 -10.62
N LEU A 241 14.28 -15.19 -9.44
CA LEU A 241 13.81 -16.06 -8.37
C LEU A 241 13.23 -15.21 -7.24
N ILE A 242 12.07 -15.61 -6.76
CA ILE A 242 11.51 -15.22 -5.47
C ILE A 242 11.38 -16.51 -4.68
N ALA A 243 12.03 -16.60 -3.53
CA ALA A 243 11.92 -17.76 -2.66
C ALA A 243 11.75 -17.35 -1.21
N LYS A 244 10.91 -18.06 -0.48
CA LYS A 244 10.75 -17.91 0.98
C LYS A 244 10.97 -19.27 1.62
N ILE A 245 11.88 -19.33 2.59
CA ILE A 245 12.23 -20.53 3.34
C ILE A 245 12.33 -20.20 4.82
N LYS A 246 12.25 -21.22 5.68
CA LYS A 246 12.70 -21.11 7.06
C LYS A 246 14.19 -20.83 7.12
N ASN A 247 14.62 -20.02 8.11
CA ASN A 247 16.04 -19.82 8.34
C ASN A 247 16.67 -21.13 8.85
N PRO A 248 17.61 -21.75 8.11
CA PRO A 248 18.23 -23.02 8.53
C PRO A 248 18.97 -22.97 9.86
N TYR A 249 19.29 -21.75 10.33
CA TYR A 249 20.00 -21.54 11.60
C TYR A 249 19.05 -21.16 12.76
N ASN A 250 17.77 -20.87 12.45
CA ASN A 250 16.77 -20.48 13.46
C ASN A 250 15.35 -20.67 12.90
N ASP A 251 14.66 -21.71 13.31
CA ASP A 251 13.31 -22.08 12.86
C ASP A 251 12.24 -20.99 13.12
N GLY A 252 12.51 -20.09 14.06
CA GLY A 252 11.63 -18.96 14.38
C GLY A 252 11.75 -17.78 13.40
N LYS A 253 12.65 -17.90 12.40
CA LYS A 253 12.93 -16.84 11.42
C LYS A 253 12.74 -17.34 10.00
N ASN A 254 12.55 -16.41 9.07
CA ASN A 254 12.36 -16.69 7.65
C ASN A 254 13.35 -15.89 6.80
N ILE A 255 13.64 -16.43 5.64
CA ILE A 255 14.49 -15.81 4.64
C ILE A 255 13.72 -15.71 3.33
N ILE A 256 13.67 -14.51 2.77
CA ILE A 256 13.21 -14.26 1.42
C ILE A 256 14.44 -13.95 0.56
N VAL A 257 14.57 -14.66 -0.55
CA VAL A 257 15.56 -14.39 -1.59
C VAL A 257 14.87 -13.80 -2.80
N VAL A 258 15.36 -12.63 -3.25
CA VAL A 258 14.88 -11.93 -4.45
C VAL A 258 16.10 -11.72 -5.35
N ALA A 259 16.29 -12.60 -6.33
CA ALA A 259 17.53 -12.67 -7.08
C ALA A 259 17.29 -13.04 -8.54
N GLY A 260 18.18 -12.70 -9.43
CA GLY A 260 18.12 -13.06 -10.84
C GLY A 260 19.37 -13.76 -11.35
N VAL A 261 19.25 -14.42 -12.49
CA VAL A 261 20.40 -14.97 -13.23
C VAL A 261 21.38 -13.83 -13.56
N ARG A 262 20.84 -12.65 -13.89
CA ARG A 262 21.54 -11.37 -14.02
C ARG A 262 20.80 -10.29 -13.24
N SER A 263 21.36 -9.09 -13.18
CA SER A 263 20.71 -7.95 -12.50
C SER A 263 19.32 -7.61 -13.07
N ILE A 264 19.11 -7.79 -14.39
CA ILE A 264 17.80 -7.60 -15.03
C ILE A 264 16.77 -8.61 -14.51
N GLY A 265 17.17 -9.87 -14.20
CA GLY A 265 16.32 -10.86 -13.58
C GLY A 265 15.99 -10.51 -12.13
N THR A 266 16.96 -9.96 -11.37
CA THR A 266 16.65 -9.40 -10.02
C THR A 266 15.61 -8.29 -10.10
N LYS A 267 15.73 -7.40 -11.11
CA LYS A 267 14.71 -6.37 -11.37
C LYS A 267 13.34 -6.98 -11.65
N SER A 268 13.27 -8.01 -12.49
CA SER A 268 12.01 -8.73 -12.79
C SER A 268 11.36 -9.29 -11.52
N ALA A 269 12.15 -9.91 -10.63
CA ALA A 269 11.67 -10.44 -9.35
C ALA A 269 11.16 -9.34 -8.41
N VAL A 270 11.84 -8.19 -8.37
CA VAL A 270 11.38 -7.03 -7.56
C VAL A 270 10.08 -6.46 -8.13
N ILE A 271 9.95 -6.28 -9.45
CA ILE A 271 8.71 -5.82 -10.09
C ILE A 271 7.57 -6.79 -9.81
N ALA A 272 7.83 -8.12 -9.87
CA ALA A 272 6.85 -9.14 -9.53
C ALA A 272 6.32 -8.98 -8.10
N LEU A 273 7.21 -8.82 -7.11
CA LEU A 273 6.84 -8.65 -5.70
C LEU A 273 6.16 -7.31 -5.38
N THR A 274 6.30 -6.32 -6.22
CA THR A 274 5.76 -4.97 -5.97
C THR A 274 4.55 -4.70 -6.85
N ASN A 275 4.74 -4.53 -8.14
CA ASN A 275 3.69 -4.12 -9.06
C ASN A 275 2.66 -5.23 -9.34
N TYR A 276 3.08 -6.50 -9.24
CA TYR A 276 2.26 -7.68 -9.50
C TYR A 276 2.05 -8.56 -8.27
N SER A 277 2.30 -8.04 -7.06
CA SER A 277 2.28 -8.82 -5.81
C SER A 277 0.99 -9.61 -5.59
N GLU A 278 -0.18 -9.03 -5.89
CA GLU A 278 -1.47 -9.68 -5.69
C GLU A 278 -1.71 -10.84 -6.64
N GLU A 279 -1.15 -10.78 -7.84
CA GLU A 279 -1.22 -11.85 -8.82
C GLU A 279 -0.20 -12.95 -8.54
N ILE A 280 1.06 -12.56 -8.33
CA ILE A 280 2.20 -13.45 -8.15
C ILE A 280 2.11 -14.24 -6.82
N LEU A 281 1.61 -13.62 -5.76
CA LEU A 281 1.52 -14.24 -4.44
C LEU A 281 0.18 -14.90 -4.14
N LYS A 282 -0.73 -14.96 -5.12
CA LYS A 282 -2.08 -15.52 -4.96
C LYS A 282 -2.06 -16.99 -4.53
N THR A 283 -1.10 -17.75 -5.00
CA THR A 283 -0.95 -19.19 -4.72
C THR A 283 -0.29 -19.46 -3.38
N TYR A 284 0.46 -18.50 -2.81
CA TYR A 284 1.15 -18.68 -1.54
C TYR A 284 0.18 -18.91 -0.37
N GLN A 285 0.29 -20.07 0.32
CA GLN A 285 -0.58 -20.48 1.42
C GLN A 285 0.14 -20.66 2.78
N ASN A 286 1.27 -19.97 2.99
CA ASN A 286 2.17 -20.09 4.16
C ASN A 286 2.96 -21.41 4.19
N GLU A 287 3.38 -21.88 3.05
CA GLU A 287 4.25 -23.03 2.90
C GLU A 287 5.58 -22.80 3.64
N LYS A 288 6.20 -23.87 4.12
CA LYS A 288 7.50 -23.80 4.79
C LYS A 288 8.61 -23.45 3.83
N GLU A 289 8.51 -23.95 2.61
CA GLU A 289 9.41 -23.66 1.50
C GLU A 289 8.59 -23.34 0.26
N TRP A 290 8.78 -22.17 -0.30
CA TRP A 290 8.10 -21.72 -1.49
C TRP A 290 9.09 -20.99 -2.39
N ALA A 291 9.04 -21.27 -3.68
CA ALA A 291 9.87 -20.60 -4.65
C ALA A 291 9.16 -20.43 -6.00
N LEU A 292 9.40 -19.31 -6.64
CA LEU A 292 8.82 -18.89 -7.90
C LEU A 292 9.89 -18.38 -8.84
N VAL A 293 9.91 -18.85 -10.08
CA VAL A 293 10.67 -18.24 -11.17
C VAL A 293 9.76 -17.37 -11.97
N VAL A 294 10.16 -16.12 -12.13
CA VAL A 294 9.47 -15.12 -12.95
C VAL A 294 10.35 -14.71 -14.14
N GLN A 295 9.73 -14.27 -15.21
CA GLN A 295 10.40 -13.69 -16.36
C GLN A 295 9.84 -12.31 -16.67
N GLY A 296 10.70 -11.33 -16.80
CA GLY A 296 10.32 -9.97 -17.17
C GLY A 296 10.30 -9.76 -18.67
N PHE A 297 9.38 -8.92 -19.15
CA PHE A 297 9.21 -8.57 -20.55
C PHE A 297 9.17 -7.05 -20.72
N ASP A 298 9.66 -6.61 -21.86
CA ASP A 298 9.52 -5.25 -22.38
C ASP A 298 8.46 -5.30 -23.48
N MET A 299 7.21 -4.99 -23.13
CA MET A 299 6.07 -5.12 -24.02
C MET A 299 5.96 -3.94 -25.01
N ASN A 300 6.50 -2.80 -24.64
CA ASN A 300 6.44 -1.57 -25.43
C ASN A 300 7.72 -1.27 -26.22
N ALA A 301 8.77 -2.11 -26.04
CA ALA A 301 10.09 -2.02 -26.67
C ALA A 301 10.88 -0.72 -26.35
N ASP A 302 10.73 -0.21 -25.11
CA ASP A 302 11.47 0.95 -24.61
C ASP A 302 12.78 0.58 -23.88
N GLY A 303 13.10 -0.71 -23.81
CA GLY A 303 14.29 -1.25 -23.15
C GLY A 303 14.11 -1.48 -21.65
N LYS A 304 12.89 -1.35 -21.11
CA LYS A 304 12.60 -1.56 -19.68
C LYS A 304 11.63 -2.71 -19.48
N ILE A 305 11.76 -3.40 -18.33
CA ILE A 305 10.76 -4.39 -17.93
C ILE A 305 9.50 -3.66 -17.47
N ASP A 306 8.38 -3.95 -18.11
CA ASP A 306 7.05 -3.41 -17.85
C ASP A 306 6.00 -4.50 -17.60
N HIS A 307 6.31 -5.78 -17.87
CA HIS A 307 5.48 -6.92 -17.58
C HIS A 307 6.27 -8.09 -17.01
N VAL A 308 5.61 -8.97 -16.23
CA VAL A 308 6.23 -10.14 -15.59
C VAL A 308 5.29 -11.32 -15.61
N ASP A 309 5.77 -12.48 -16.09
CA ASP A 309 5.05 -13.76 -16.06
C ASP A 309 5.67 -14.75 -15.07
N ILE A 310 4.84 -15.61 -14.50
CA ILE A 310 5.25 -16.79 -13.74
C ILE A 310 5.69 -17.89 -14.72
N ILE A 311 6.93 -18.38 -14.54
CA ILE A 311 7.49 -19.46 -15.36
C ILE A 311 7.44 -20.80 -14.66
N SER A 312 7.66 -20.83 -13.36
CA SER A 312 7.66 -22.05 -12.55
C SER A 312 7.40 -21.72 -11.09
N GLU A 313 6.68 -22.60 -10.41
CA GLU A 313 6.44 -22.52 -8.97
C GLU A 313 6.76 -23.87 -8.34
N VAL A 314 7.41 -23.86 -7.18
CA VAL A 314 7.71 -25.02 -6.34
C VAL A 314 7.30 -24.73 -4.91
N THR A 315 6.51 -25.65 -4.32
CA THR A 315 6.02 -25.61 -2.95
C THR A 315 6.33 -26.93 -2.25
N THR A 316 6.78 -26.88 -0.97
CA THR A 316 7.03 -28.08 -0.14
C THR A 316 6.56 -27.87 1.30
#